data_38cb57294700fab59a152d9843ec2eff
#
_entry.id   38cb57294700fab59a152d9843ec2eff
#
_cell.length_a   1.000
_cell.length_b   1.000
_cell.length_c   1.000
_cell.angle_alpha   90.00
_cell.angle_beta   90.00
_cell.angle_gamma   90.00
#
_symmetry.space_group_name_H-M   'P 1'
#
loop_
_entity.id
_entity.type
_entity.pdbx_description
1 polymer ?
#
loop_
_entity_poly.entity_id
_entity_poly.type
_entity_poly.pdbx_seq_one_letter_code
_entity_poly.pdbx_strand_id
1 'polypeptide(L)'
;MLHIRKTLTTTLAILLLFPLLFLPLSATATAASADKAASKANAKIIYLTFDDGPTAHTGKLLDILDQYKVKATFFMLGPHMEQYQQATKRIVKEGHGLGLHGVTHVPGKFYKSAYSGLKEMQQANESLNKVAGVKTSLIRTPYGSKPYLKPAYRNVLLGQGGFHLWDWNVDSLDWKYKKDHQKVYNNVMQQVHNVKKQGTTPVVLMHDQEATLKVLPQVLKALKAEGYQFEILTKNVQPVNFWNDKR
;
A
#
# COMPACT_ATOMS: atom_id res chain seq x y z
N MET A 1 -39.79 80.22 -43.02
CA MET A 1 -39.04 79.12 -43.62
C MET A 1 -37.62 79.14 -43.12
N LEU A 2 -37.34 78.23 -42.25
CA LEU A 2 -36.08 78.22 -41.50
C LEU A 2 -35.20 77.01 -42.00
N HIS A 3 -34.08 77.37 -42.59
CA HIS A 3 -33.09 76.34 -43.09
C HIS A 3 -32.14 75.92 -41.91
N ILE A 4 -32.25 74.69 -41.48
CA ILE A 4 -31.34 74.14 -40.49
C ILE A 4 -30.18 73.48 -41.30
N ARG A 5 -28.96 74.03 -41.18
CA ARG A 5 -27.70 73.40 -41.63
C ARG A 5 -27.25 72.32 -40.62
N LYS A 6 -27.14 71.09 -41.09
CA LYS A 6 -26.50 69.99 -40.32
C LYS A 6 -24.99 70.10 -40.51
N THR A 7 -24.28 70.31 -39.42
CA THR A 7 -22.80 70.18 -39.38
C THR A 7 -22.43 68.74 -39.07
N LEU A 8 -21.61 68.12 -39.91
CA LEU A 8 -21.10 66.78 -39.79
C LEU A 8 -19.77 66.85 -39.03
N THR A 9 -19.75 66.34 -37.78
CA THR A 9 -18.51 66.20 -37.01
C THR A 9 -17.93 64.82 -37.19
N THR A 10 -16.79 64.77 -37.86
CA THR A 10 -15.97 63.54 -38.04
C THR A 10 -15.16 63.27 -36.77
N THR A 11 -15.50 62.20 -36.06
CA THR A 11 -14.73 61.74 -34.94
C THR A 11 -13.64 60.76 -35.44
N LEU A 12 -12.38 61.14 -35.26
CA LEU A 12 -11.20 60.32 -35.55
C LEU A 12 -10.98 59.30 -34.43
N ALA A 13 -11.25 58.02 -34.68
CA ALA A 13 -10.96 56.93 -33.75
C ALA A 13 -9.49 56.51 -33.86
N ILE A 14 -8.72 56.83 -32.83
CA ILE A 14 -7.31 56.35 -32.69
C ILE A 14 -7.37 54.93 -32.17
N LEU A 15 -7.01 53.95 -33.03
CA LEU A 15 -6.84 52.55 -32.68
C LEU A 15 -5.45 52.36 -31.98
N LEU A 16 -5.45 52.26 -30.67
CA LEU A 16 -4.28 51.87 -29.90
C LEU A 16 -4.06 50.35 -30.01
N LEU A 17 -3.13 49.93 -30.84
CA LEU A 17 -2.60 48.56 -30.92
C LEU A 17 -1.77 48.29 -29.66
N PHE A 18 -2.31 47.53 -28.69
CA PHE A 18 -1.52 46.94 -27.63
C PHE A 18 -0.82 45.68 -28.17
N PRO A 19 0.49 45.54 -28.07
CA PRO A 19 1.16 44.29 -28.37
C PRO A 19 0.84 43.27 -27.25
N LEU A 20 0.16 42.20 -27.61
CA LEU A 20 -0.06 41.03 -26.75
C LEU A 20 1.29 40.35 -26.53
N LEU A 21 1.87 40.57 -25.35
CA LEU A 21 3.07 39.86 -24.92
C LEU A 21 2.67 38.40 -24.61
N PHE A 22 2.86 37.49 -25.58
CA PHE A 22 2.77 36.07 -25.33
C PHE A 22 3.96 35.62 -24.48
N LEU A 23 3.80 35.50 -23.18
CA LEU A 23 4.72 34.78 -22.31
C LEU A 23 4.56 33.29 -22.56
N PRO A 24 5.61 32.54 -22.87
CA PRO A 24 5.54 31.09 -22.96
C PRO A 24 5.48 30.47 -21.53
N LEU A 25 4.28 30.21 -21.06
CA LEU A 25 4.01 29.56 -19.77
C LEU A 25 3.71 28.08 -20.02
N SER A 26 4.69 27.25 -20.36
CA SER A 26 4.43 25.80 -20.50
C SER A 26 5.65 24.86 -20.41
N ALA A 27 6.88 25.35 -20.28
CA ALA A 27 8.05 24.45 -20.32
C ALA A 27 8.47 23.87 -18.96
N THR A 28 8.11 24.50 -17.84
CA THR A 28 8.61 24.08 -16.50
C THR A 28 7.78 22.97 -15.87
N ALA A 29 6.48 22.89 -16.16
CA ALA A 29 5.60 21.87 -15.57
C ALA A 29 5.81 20.47 -16.19
N THR A 30 6.16 20.39 -17.47
CA THR A 30 6.44 19.12 -18.18
C THR A 30 7.79 18.53 -17.79
N ALA A 31 8.81 19.33 -17.57
CA ALA A 31 10.11 18.84 -17.10
C ALA A 31 10.04 18.24 -15.69
N ALA A 32 9.38 18.92 -14.75
CA ALA A 32 9.22 18.43 -13.38
C ALA A 32 8.40 17.13 -13.28
N SER A 33 7.42 16.92 -14.16
CA SER A 33 6.63 15.68 -14.23
C SER A 33 7.43 14.53 -14.86
N ALA A 34 8.25 14.79 -15.85
CA ALA A 34 9.14 13.81 -16.49
C ALA A 34 10.26 13.36 -15.56
N ASP A 35 10.88 14.28 -14.82
CA ASP A 35 11.92 13.98 -13.82
C ASP A 35 11.37 13.15 -12.66
N LYS A 36 10.14 13.43 -12.21
CA LYS A 36 9.47 12.66 -11.16
C LYS A 36 9.08 11.26 -11.65
N ALA A 37 8.69 11.10 -12.91
CA ALA A 37 8.40 9.80 -13.50
C ALA A 37 9.69 8.98 -13.73
N ALA A 38 10.76 9.59 -14.21
CA ALA A 38 12.06 8.95 -14.39
C ALA A 38 12.70 8.54 -13.05
N SER A 39 12.59 9.38 -12.00
CA SER A 39 13.07 9.05 -10.66
C SER A 39 12.30 7.87 -10.05
N LYS A 40 11.02 7.75 -10.34
CA LYS A 40 10.19 6.63 -9.88
C LYS A 40 10.49 5.32 -10.63
N ALA A 41 10.87 5.39 -11.91
CA ALA A 41 11.26 4.22 -12.70
C ALA A 41 12.56 3.55 -12.21
N ASN A 42 13.48 4.33 -11.62
CA ASN A 42 14.75 3.84 -11.06
C ASN A 42 14.72 3.62 -9.55
N ALA A 43 13.61 3.88 -8.88
CA ALA A 43 13.50 3.74 -7.44
C ALA A 43 13.62 2.27 -6.99
N LYS A 44 14.41 2.03 -5.94
CA LYS A 44 14.45 0.74 -5.26
C LYS A 44 13.20 0.58 -4.40
N ILE A 45 12.10 0.13 -4.98
CA ILE A 45 10.84 -0.07 -4.24
C ILE A 45 10.95 -1.28 -3.31
N ILE A 46 10.34 -1.18 -2.12
CA ILE A 46 10.13 -2.25 -1.16
C ILE A 46 8.74 -2.13 -0.54
N TYR A 47 8.07 -3.26 -0.33
CA TYR A 47 6.80 -3.34 0.37
C TYR A 47 7.01 -3.96 1.75
N LEU A 48 6.75 -3.19 2.80
CA LEU A 48 6.75 -3.69 4.17
C LEU A 48 5.33 -4.08 4.54
N THR A 49 5.14 -5.30 5.04
CA THR A 49 3.80 -5.81 5.38
C THR A 49 3.77 -6.41 6.78
N PHE A 50 2.64 -6.24 7.47
CA PHE A 50 2.41 -6.75 8.81
C PHE A 50 1.14 -7.58 8.85
N ASP A 51 1.26 -8.82 9.34
CA ASP A 51 0.16 -9.75 9.48
C ASP A 51 -0.36 -9.81 10.93
N ASP A 52 -1.53 -10.41 11.14
CA ASP A 52 -2.19 -10.75 12.40
C ASP A 52 -2.74 -9.57 13.21
N GLY A 53 -2.41 -8.34 12.86
CA GLY A 53 -2.91 -7.16 13.56
C GLY A 53 -4.39 -6.85 13.32
N PRO A 54 -4.89 -5.74 13.90
CA PRO A 54 -4.23 -4.93 14.92
C PRO A 54 -4.11 -5.63 16.27
N THR A 55 -3.07 -5.25 17.04
CA THR A 55 -2.82 -5.75 18.40
C THR A 55 -2.59 -4.59 19.40
N ALA A 56 -2.28 -4.90 20.65
CA ALA A 56 -1.84 -3.90 21.61
C ALA A 56 -0.52 -3.20 21.20
N HIS A 57 0.21 -3.76 20.25
CA HIS A 57 1.48 -3.23 19.77
C HIS A 57 1.33 -2.26 18.59
N THR A 58 0.20 -2.30 17.87
CA THR A 58 -0.03 -1.52 16.64
C THR A 58 0.21 -0.03 16.82
N GLY A 59 -0.22 0.54 17.95
CA GLY A 59 -0.01 1.97 18.22
C GLY A 59 1.46 2.37 18.15
N LYS A 60 2.33 1.62 18.84
CA LYS A 60 3.79 1.83 18.84
C LYS A 60 4.41 1.55 17.47
N LEU A 61 3.90 0.55 16.76
CA LEU A 61 4.35 0.21 15.40
C LEU A 61 4.09 1.38 14.44
N LEU A 62 2.90 1.98 14.50
CA LEU A 62 2.55 3.17 13.71
C LEU A 62 3.41 4.38 14.07
N ASP A 63 3.72 4.59 15.36
CA ASP A 63 4.63 5.67 15.80
C ASP A 63 6.03 5.51 15.19
N ILE A 64 6.57 4.28 15.15
CA ILE A 64 7.85 3.99 14.48
C ILE A 64 7.76 4.29 12.99
N LEU A 65 6.73 3.82 12.30
CA LEU A 65 6.55 4.06 10.87
C LEU A 65 6.46 5.56 10.55
N ASP A 66 5.74 6.34 11.38
CA ASP A 66 5.63 7.79 11.21
C ASP A 66 6.96 8.49 11.47
N GLN A 67 7.69 8.12 12.53
CA GLN A 67 9.03 8.65 12.83
C GLN A 67 9.99 8.49 11.64
N TYR A 68 9.94 7.36 10.96
CA TYR A 68 10.74 7.10 9.77
C TYR A 68 10.09 7.58 8.45
N LYS A 69 8.88 8.15 8.50
CA LYS A 69 8.08 8.58 7.33
C LYS A 69 7.93 7.45 6.30
N VAL A 70 7.53 6.29 6.79
CA VAL A 70 7.34 5.07 6.02
C VAL A 70 5.88 4.66 6.05
N LYS A 71 5.34 4.25 4.90
CA LYS A 71 4.04 3.58 4.83
C LYS A 71 4.24 2.09 4.60
N ALA A 72 3.31 1.30 5.14
CA ALA A 72 3.33 -0.16 5.08
C ALA A 72 1.94 -0.70 4.76
N THR A 73 1.79 -1.99 4.52
CA THR A 73 0.49 -2.64 4.34
C THR A 73 0.20 -3.59 5.50
N PHE A 74 -1.01 -3.52 6.04
CA PHE A 74 -1.45 -4.35 7.17
C PHE A 74 -2.48 -5.37 6.69
N PHE A 75 -2.17 -6.65 6.82
CA PHE A 75 -3.11 -7.75 6.60
C PHE A 75 -3.74 -8.12 7.95
N MET A 76 -4.97 -7.68 8.15
CA MET A 76 -5.63 -7.63 9.45
C MET A 76 -6.65 -8.75 9.64
N LEU A 77 -6.77 -9.26 10.87
CA LEU A 77 -7.82 -10.19 11.28
C LEU A 77 -9.10 -9.44 11.65
N GLY A 78 -10.25 -9.93 11.19
CA GLY A 78 -11.56 -9.31 11.45
C GLY A 78 -11.82 -9.00 12.92
N PRO A 79 -11.74 -9.99 13.83
CA PRO A 79 -11.95 -9.77 15.26
C PRO A 79 -10.98 -8.76 15.87
N HIS A 80 -9.71 -8.74 15.43
CA HIS A 80 -8.71 -7.80 15.92
C HIS A 80 -9.02 -6.37 15.51
N MET A 81 -9.52 -6.15 14.28
CA MET A 81 -9.98 -4.84 13.84
C MET A 81 -11.10 -4.30 14.73
N GLU A 82 -12.05 -5.16 15.15
CA GLU A 82 -13.14 -4.77 16.02
C GLU A 82 -12.69 -4.57 17.48
N GLN A 83 -11.72 -5.35 17.95
CA GLN A 83 -11.15 -5.23 19.29
C GLN A 83 -10.28 -3.96 19.42
N TYR A 84 -9.45 -3.68 18.42
CA TYR A 84 -8.51 -2.55 18.43
C TYR A 84 -8.93 -1.45 17.45
N GLN A 85 -10.17 -0.97 17.59
CA GLN A 85 -10.79 -0.01 16.67
C GLN A 85 -9.97 1.28 16.46
N GLN A 86 -9.37 1.81 17.52
CA GLN A 86 -8.55 3.02 17.41
C GLN A 86 -7.32 2.80 16.53
N ALA A 87 -6.64 1.67 16.69
CA ALA A 87 -5.51 1.29 15.86
C ALA A 87 -5.94 1.07 14.40
N THR A 88 -7.08 0.38 14.16
CA THR A 88 -7.64 0.19 12.82
C THR A 88 -7.93 1.53 12.14
N LYS A 89 -8.60 2.45 12.83
CA LYS A 89 -8.89 3.79 12.30
C LYS A 89 -7.62 4.59 12.03
N ARG A 90 -6.61 4.41 12.88
CA ARG A 90 -5.31 5.08 12.74
C ARG A 90 -4.56 4.56 11.50
N ILE A 91 -4.53 3.25 11.24
CA ILE A 91 -3.95 2.64 10.03
C ILE A 91 -4.55 3.28 8.77
N VAL A 92 -5.88 3.40 8.73
CA VAL A 92 -6.60 4.02 7.59
C VAL A 92 -6.29 5.50 7.47
N LYS A 93 -6.39 6.26 8.57
CA LYS A 93 -6.18 7.73 8.59
C LYS A 93 -4.76 8.10 8.18
N GLU A 94 -3.77 7.33 8.57
CA GLU A 94 -2.36 7.58 8.25
C GLU A 94 -1.95 7.11 6.83
N GLY A 95 -2.89 6.56 6.05
CA GLY A 95 -2.68 6.19 4.65
C GLY A 95 -1.81 4.96 4.46
N HIS A 96 -1.87 4.01 5.37
CA HIS A 96 -1.28 2.69 5.19
C HIS A 96 -2.14 1.82 4.25
N GLY A 97 -1.52 0.83 3.61
CA GLY A 97 -2.21 -0.16 2.80
C GLY A 97 -3.07 -1.09 3.67
N LEU A 98 -4.22 -1.48 3.15
CA LEU A 98 -5.19 -2.30 3.86
C LEU A 98 -5.33 -3.66 3.18
N GLY A 99 -5.18 -4.73 3.93
CA GLY A 99 -5.39 -6.10 3.51
C GLY A 99 -6.17 -6.88 4.56
N LEU A 100 -6.74 -8.02 4.16
CA LEU A 100 -7.50 -8.92 5.03
C LEU A 100 -6.70 -10.20 5.26
N HIS A 101 -6.73 -10.70 6.51
CA HIS A 101 -6.07 -11.95 6.90
C HIS A 101 -7.05 -13.03 7.38
N GLY A 102 -8.35 -12.84 7.13
CA GLY A 102 -9.42 -13.72 7.57
C GLY A 102 -9.95 -13.37 8.96
N VAL A 103 -10.53 -14.37 9.63
CA VAL A 103 -11.21 -14.22 10.93
C VAL A 103 -10.60 -15.11 11.98
N THR A 104 -10.47 -16.40 11.69
CA THR A 104 -10.11 -17.41 12.74
C THR A 104 -8.62 -17.64 12.84
N HIS A 105 -7.86 -17.41 11.78
CA HIS A 105 -6.45 -17.80 11.62
C HIS A 105 -6.18 -19.28 11.94
N VAL A 106 -7.19 -20.16 11.77
CA VAL A 106 -7.11 -21.60 12.03
C VAL A 106 -7.19 -22.35 10.69
N PRO A 107 -6.12 -23.07 10.28
CA PRO A 107 -6.08 -23.74 8.96
C PRO A 107 -7.26 -24.67 8.72
N GLY A 108 -7.64 -25.48 9.71
CA GLY A 108 -8.77 -26.40 9.62
C GLY A 108 -10.16 -25.74 9.50
N LYS A 109 -10.25 -24.42 9.80
CA LYS A 109 -11.46 -23.62 9.59
C LYS A 109 -11.38 -22.87 8.26
N PHE A 110 -10.32 -22.10 8.07
CA PHE A 110 -10.15 -21.26 6.87
C PHE A 110 -10.11 -22.11 5.60
N TYR A 111 -9.34 -23.20 5.57
CA TYR A 111 -9.18 -24.09 4.42
C TYR A 111 -10.09 -25.30 4.43
N LYS A 112 -11.14 -25.31 5.25
CA LYS A 112 -12.13 -26.41 5.30
C LYS A 112 -12.80 -26.64 3.94
N SER A 113 -13.10 -25.56 3.23
CA SER A 113 -13.61 -25.54 1.85
C SER A 113 -13.18 -24.26 1.14
N ALA A 114 -13.35 -24.20 -0.18
CA ALA A 114 -13.13 -22.98 -0.94
C ALA A 114 -13.99 -21.81 -0.43
N TYR A 115 -15.24 -22.11 -0.06
CA TYR A 115 -16.19 -21.11 0.42
C TYR A 115 -15.96 -20.70 1.88
N SER A 116 -15.34 -21.54 2.72
CA SER A 116 -15.00 -21.12 4.10
C SER A 116 -13.98 -19.99 4.11
N GLY A 117 -12.93 -20.09 3.28
CA GLY A 117 -11.95 -18.99 3.12
C GLY A 117 -12.59 -17.72 2.55
N LEU A 118 -13.44 -17.84 1.52
CA LEU A 118 -14.18 -16.71 0.97
C LEU A 118 -15.04 -16.02 2.04
N LYS A 119 -15.78 -16.79 2.84
CA LYS A 119 -16.63 -16.27 3.91
C LYS A 119 -15.81 -15.54 4.97
N GLU A 120 -14.66 -16.09 5.39
CA GLU A 120 -13.79 -15.42 6.37
C GLU A 120 -13.24 -14.09 5.84
N MET A 121 -12.84 -14.02 4.56
CA MET A 121 -12.38 -12.76 3.96
C MET A 121 -13.51 -11.73 3.84
N GLN A 122 -14.72 -12.15 3.47
CA GLN A 122 -15.89 -11.28 3.44
C GLN A 122 -16.23 -10.75 4.84
N GLN A 123 -16.23 -11.61 5.85
CA GLN A 123 -16.46 -11.20 7.24
C GLN A 123 -15.40 -10.22 7.75
N ALA A 124 -14.11 -10.46 7.44
CA ALA A 124 -13.05 -9.52 7.78
C ALA A 124 -13.24 -8.17 7.09
N ASN A 125 -13.73 -8.17 5.85
CA ASN A 125 -14.03 -6.93 5.13
C ASN A 125 -15.23 -6.17 5.72
N GLU A 126 -16.23 -6.87 6.23
CA GLU A 126 -17.34 -6.24 6.96
C GLU A 126 -16.86 -5.66 8.30
N SER A 127 -15.95 -6.34 9.03
CA SER A 127 -15.33 -5.79 10.24
C SER A 127 -14.56 -4.49 9.93
N LEU A 128 -13.78 -4.45 8.86
CA LEU A 128 -13.07 -3.25 8.40
C LEU A 128 -14.05 -2.11 8.06
N ASN A 129 -15.10 -2.44 7.31
CA ASN A 129 -16.15 -1.48 6.96
C ASN A 129 -16.88 -0.92 8.19
N LYS A 130 -17.27 -1.79 9.13
CA LYS A 130 -17.93 -1.41 10.37
C LYS A 130 -17.09 -0.46 11.22
N VAL A 131 -15.78 -0.70 11.31
CA VAL A 131 -14.88 0.07 12.17
C VAL A 131 -14.40 1.36 11.53
N ALA A 132 -14.08 1.33 10.24
CA ALA A 132 -13.39 2.41 9.55
C ALA A 132 -14.10 2.94 8.30
N GLY A 133 -15.26 2.39 7.91
CA GLY A 133 -16.05 2.86 6.77
C GLY A 133 -15.43 2.56 5.41
N VAL A 134 -14.48 1.64 5.34
CA VAL A 134 -13.75 1.31 4.10
C VAL A 134 -13.72 -0.20 3.87
N LYS A 135 -13.49 -0.60 2.61
CA LYS A 135 -13.28 -2.00 2.21
C LYS A 135 -11.99 -2.13 1.41
N THR A 136 -11.44 -3.35 1.33
CA THR A 136 -10.28 -3.67 0.51
C THR A 136 -10.48 -4.97 -0.25
N SER A 137 -9.79 -5.12 -1.37
CA SER A 137 -9.71 -6.38 -2.12
C SER A 137 -8.40 -7.13 -1.89
N LEU A 138 -7.43 -6.56 -1.18
CA LEU A 138 -6.16 -7.23 -0.92
C LEU A 138 -6.32 -8.26 0.17
N ILE A 139 -5.83 -9.47 -0.06
CA ILE A 139 -5.84 -10.55 0.91
C ILE A 139 -4.48 -11.22 1.03
N ARG A 140 -4.19 -11.69 2.23
CA ARG A 140 -3.16 -12.70 2.50
C ARG A 140 -3.81 -13.80 3.30
N THR A 141 -3.68 -15.06 2.83
CA THR A 141 -4.31 -16.18 3.52
C THR A 141 -3.45 -16.64 4.71
N PRO A 142 -4.05 -17.11 5.81
CA PRO A 142 -3.32 -17.60 6.98
C PRO A 142 -2.25 -18.63 6.60
N TYR A 143 -1.04 -18.48 7.14
CA TYR A 143 0.15 -19.32 6.86
C TYR A 143 0.66 -19.28 5.41
N GLY A 144 0.22 -18.30 4.62
CA GLY A 144 0.52 -18.22 3.20
C GLY A 144 -0.36 -19.13 2.34
N SER A 145 -0.28 -18.91 1.03
CA SER A 145 -1.19 -19.58 0.10
C SER A 145 -0.80 -21.05 -0.19
N LYS A 146 0.48 -21.41 -0.11
CA LYS A 146 0.93 -22.81 -0.26
C LYS A 146 1.14 -23.49 1.09
N PRO A 147 0.84 -24.79 1.18
CA PRO A 147 0.29 -25.68 0.15
C PRO A 147 -1.25 -25.69 0.09
N TYR A 148 -1.94 -24.89 0.89
CA TYR A 148 -3.35 -25.06 1.21
C TYR A 148 -4.30 -24.54 0.12
N LEU A 149 -3.99 -23.39 -0.48
CA LEU A 149 -4.86 -22.70 -1.42
C LEU A 149 -4.77 -23.32 -2.83
N LYS A 150 -5.34 -24.52 -2.99
CA LYS A 150 -5.39 -25.25 -4.26
C LYS A 150 -6.14 -24.48 -5.37
N PRO A 151 -6.01 -24.86 -6.66
CA PRO A 151 -6.64 -24.11 -7.77
C PRO A 151 -8.11 -23.80 -7.59
N ALA A 152 -8.93 -24.79 -7.17
CA ALA A 152 -10.36 -24.58 -6.93
C ALA A 152 -10.62 -23.50 -5.86
N TYR A 153 -9.82 -23.47 -4.80
CA TYR A 153 -9.96 -22.47 -3.72
C TYR A 153 -9.54 -21.07 -4.21
N ARG A 154 -8.46 -20.99 -5.01
CA ARG A 154 -8.07 -19.72 -5.63
C ARG A 154 -9.16 -19.18 -6.55
N ASN A 155 -9.77 -20.04 -7.37
CA ASN A 155 -10.84 -19.61 -8.28
C ASN A 155 -12.05 -19.03 -7.52
N VAL A 156 -12.39 -19.57 -6.36
CA VAL A 156 -13.44 -19.01 -5.52
C VAL A 156 -13.01 -17.68 -4.90
N LEU A 157 -11.85 -17.61 -4.27
CA LEU A 157 -11.37 -16.38 -3.62
C LEU A 157 -11.11 -15.25 -4.63
N LEU A 158 -10.36 -15.52 -5.68
CA LEU A 158 -9.91 -14.49 -6.63
C LEU A 158 -10.94 -14.23 -7.71
N GLY A 159 -11.57 -15.29 -8.26
CA GLY A 159 -12.56 -15.16 -9.33
C GLY A 159 -13.93 -14.70 -8.80
N GLN A 160 -14.52 -15.45 -7.87
CA GLN A 160 -15.86 -15.11 -7.34
C GLN A 160 -15.82 -14.01 -6.27
N GLY A 161 -14.79 -14.02 -5.43
CA GLY A 161 -14.62 -13.02 -4.38
C GLY A 161 -14.05 -11.70 -4.86
N GLY A 162 -13.41 -11.65 -6.01
CA GLY A 162 -12.77 -10.46 -6.56
C GLY A 162 -11.56 -9.99 -5.72
N PHE A 163 -10.95 -10.90 -4.97
CA PHE A 163 -9.79 -10.58 -4.14
C PHE A 163 -8.48 -10.70 -4.92
N HIS A 164 -7.46 -9.96 -4.47
CA HIS A 164 -6.08 -9.99 -4.97
C HIS A 164 -5.17 -10.62 -3.92
N LEU A 165 -4.59 -11.78 -4.25
CA LEU A 165 -3.81 -12.60 -3.34
C LEU A 165 -2.36 -12.14 -3.25
N TRP A 166 -1.90 -11.86 -2.04
CA TRP A 166 -0.51 -11.54 -1.73
C TRP A 166 0.10 -12.56 -0.78
N ASP A 167 1.24 -13.10 -1.14
CA ASP A 167 2.18 -13.73 -0.22
C ASP A 167 3.37 -12.77 0.01
N TRP A 168 4.57 -13.29 0.16
CA TRP A 168 5.81 -12.56 0.37
C TRP A 168 6.97 -13.25 -0.36
N ASN A 169 8.10 -12.59 -0.46
CA ASN A 169 9.36 -13.17 -0.93
C ASN A 169 10.53 -12.87 0.02
N VAL A 170 10.24 -12.16 1.12
CA VAL A 170 11.15 -11.95 2.25
C VAL A 170 10.38 -12.28 3.53
N ASP A 171 10.76 -13.37 4.22
CA ASP A 171 10.20 -13.75 5.51
C ASP A 171 11.15 -13.29 6.62
N SER A 172 10.70 -12.38 7.48
CA SER A 172 11.53 -11.88 8.59
C SER A 172 11.87 -12.95 9.62
N LEU A 173 11.04 -13.99 9.73
CA LEU A 173 11.07 -15.00 10.79
C LEU A 173 10.98 -14.41 12.20
N ASP A 174 10.37 -13.22 12.35
CA ASP A 174 10.14 -12.55 13.63
C ASP A 174 9.30 -13.40 14.59
N TRP A 175 8.36 -14.17 14.05
CA TRP A 175 7.55 -15.15 14.78
C TRP A 175 8.39 -16.30 15.37
N LYS A 176 9.51 -16.66 14.73
CA LYS A 176 10.41 -17.74 15.12
C LYS A 176 11.48 -17.26 16.09
N TYR A 177 12.13 -16.14 15.77
CA TYR A 177 13.31 -15.65 16.49
C TYR A 177 12.97 -14.68 17.63
N LYS A 178 11.74 -14.48 17.94
CA LYS A 178 11.11 -13.62 18.98
C LYS A 178 12.04 -12.74 19.85
N LYS A 179 13.10 -13.30 20.42
CA LYS A 179 14.06 -12.61 21.31
C LYS A 179 15.39 -12.28 20.63
N ASP A 180 15.71 -12.92 19.51
CA ASP A 180 16.97 -12.70 18.77
C ASP A 180 16.74 -11.70 17.63
N HIS A 181 16.65 -10.43 18.02
CA HIS A 181 16.38 -9.35 17.07
C HIS A 181 17.47 -9.20 16.00
N GLN A 182 18.74 -9.56 16.35
CA GLN A 182 19.82 -9.52 15.38
C GLN A 182 19.66 -10.58 14.29
N LYS A 183 19.16 -11.78 14.63
CA LYS A 183 18.84 -12.77 13.61
C LYS A 183 17.69 -12.31 12.70
N VAL A 184 16.65 -11.71 13.26
CA VAL A 184 15.55 -11.14 12.44
C VAL A 184 16.11 -10.10 11.47
N TYR A 185 16.91 -9.14 11.96
CA TYR A 185 17.53 -8.13 11.12
C TYR A 185 18.38 -8.73 10.00
N ASN A 186 19.32 -9.62 10.35
CA ASN A 186 20.21 -10.24 9.38
C ASN A 186 19.42 -11.03 8.32
N ASN A 187 18.38 -11.75 8.75
CA ASN A 187 17.52 -12.52 7.87
C ASN A 187 16.76 -11.65 6.87
N VAL A 188 16.19 -10.53 7.33
CA VAL A 188 15.51 -9.55 6.45
C VAL A 188 16.50 -8.99 5.43
N MET A 189 17.64 -8.45 5.88
CA MET A 189 18.61 -7.81 5.00
C MET A 189 19.17 -8.77 3.95
N GLN A 190 19.55 -9.99 4.36
CA GLN A 190 20.04 -11.01 3.45
C GLN A 190 19.02 -11.37 2.37
N GLN A 191 17.75 -11.59 2.75
CA GLN A 191 16.71 -11.96 1.79
C GLN A 191 16.35 -10.78 0.88
N VAL A 192 16.27 -9.56 1.39
CA VAL A 192 16.04 -8.35 0.56
C VAL A 192 17.11 -8.24 -0.51
N HIS A 193 18.40 -8.41 -0.15
CA HIS A 193 19.49 -8.37 -1.13
C HIS A 193 19.40 -9.49 -2.16
N ASN A 194 19.04 -10.71 -1.75
CA ASN A 194 18.87 -11.85 -2.65
C ASN A 194 17.72 -11.63 -3.64
N VAL A 195 16.55 -11.19 -3.16
CA VAL A 195 15.38 -10.87 -3.98
C VAL A 195 15.72 -9.77 -4.99
N LYS A 196 16.45 -8.73 -4.54
CA LYS A 196 16.88 -7.64 -5.43
C LYS A 196 17.86 -8.11 -6.51
N LYS A 197 18.79 -8.99 -6.18
CA LYS A 197 19.72 -9.61 -7.18
C LYS A 197 18.96 -10.39 -8.25
N GLN A 198 17.82 -10.97 -7.90
CA GLN A 198 16.92 -11.68 -8.83
C GLN A 198 16.04 -10.75 -9.68
N GLY A 199 16.22 -9.43 -9.58
CA GLY A 199 15.42 -8.46 -10.30
C GLY A 199 13.96 -8.32 -9.81
N THR A 200 13.65 -8.85 -8.62
CA THR A 200 12.29 -8.85 -8.05
C THR A 200 12.16 -7.80 -6.95
N THR A 201 10.98 -7.20 -6.82
CA THR A 201 10.69 -6.25 -5.75
C THR A 201 10.45 -6.99 -4.43
N PRO A 202 11.14 -6.62 -3.32
CA PRO A 202 10.93 -7.25 -2.04
C PRO A 202 9.54 -6.94 -1.45
N VAL A 203 8.84 -7.99 -1.03
CA VAL A 203 7.62 -7.95 -0.21
C VAL A 203 7.96 -8.63 1.11
N VAL A 204 8.14 -7.82 2.15
CA VAL A 204 8.62 -8.28 3.46
C VAL A 204 7.45 -8.64 4.35
N LEU A 205 7.41 -9.89 4.82
CA LEU A 205 6.51 -10.33 5.87
C LEU A 205 7.13 -10.03 7.24
N MET A 206 6.38 -9.33 8.07
CA MET A 206 6.55 -9.20 9.51
C MET A 206 5.18 -9.39 10.20
N HIS A 207 5.17 -9.47 11.52
CA HIS A 207 3.93 -9.57 12.28
C HIS A 207 3.78 -8.37 13.23
N ASP A 208 2.54 -8.04 13.57
CA ASP A 208 2.23 -6.98 14.55
C ASP A 208 2.44 -7.51 15.98
N GLN A 209 3.70 -7.53 16.42
CA GLN A 209 4.13 -8.12 17.70
C GLN A 209 5.34 -7.39 18.30
N GLU A 210 5.61 -7.64 19.58
CA GLU A 210 6.67 -6.98 20.34
C GLU A 210 8.08 -7.17 19.71
N ALA A 211 8.37 -8.37 19.22
CA ALA A 211 9.66 -8.66 18.58
C ALA A 211 9.95 -7.74 17.40
N THR A 212 8.91 -7.48 16.61
CA THR A 212 8.97 -6.58 15.44
C THR A 212 9.26 -5.14 15.86
N LEU A 213 8.63 -4.63 16.93
CA LEU A 213 8.88 -3.27 17.41
C LEU A 213 10.36 -3.02 17.74
N LYS A 214 11.07 -4.04 18.23
CA LYS A 214 12.47 -3.92 18.65
C LYS A 214 13.45 -3.89 17.47
N VAL A 215 13.12 -4.58 16.37
CA VAL A 215 14.00 -4.69 15.19
C VAL A 215 13.66 -3.66 14.11
N LEU A 216 12.41 -3.22 14.03
CA LEU A 216 11.91 -2.38 12.95
C LEU A 216 12.72 -1.08 12.75
N PRO A 217 13.09 -0.32 13.79
CA PRO A 217 13.92 0.89 13.60
C PRO A 217 15.24 0.63 12.89
N GLN A 218 15.92 -0.48 13.22
CA GLN A 218 17.18 -0.86 12.60
C GLN A 218 16.99 -1.25 11.13
N VAL A 219 15.97 -2.03 10.82
CA VAL A 219 15.61 -2.43 9.45
C VAL A 219 15.27 -1.21 8.60
N LEU A 220 14.41 -0.31 9.09
CA LEU A 220 14.03 0.90 8.38
C LEU A 220 15.22 1.82 8.09
N LYS A 221 16.08 2.03 9.10
CA LYS A 221 17.30 2.85 8.96
C LYS A 221 18.22 2.28 7.88
N ALA A 222 18.48 0.97 7.91
CA ALA A 222 19.36 0.31 6.94
C ALA A 222 18.81 0.37 5.51
N LEU A 223 17.54 0.02 5.31
CA LEU A 223 16.93 0.01 3.99
C LEU A 223 16.83 1.44 3.40
N LYS A 224 16.53 2.45 4.23
CA LYS A 224 16.56 3.85 3.78
C LYS A 224 17.96 4.30 3.39
N ALA A 225 18.98 3.91 4.14
CA ALA A 225 20.39 4.24 3.81
C ALA A 225 20.83 3.58 2.48
N GLU A 226 20.26 2.43 2.12
CA GLU A 226 20.48 1.77 0.83
C GLU A 226 19.62 2.35 -0.31
N GLY A 227 18.82 3.39 -0.05
CA GLY A 227 17.99 4.09 -1.03
C GLY A 227 16.65 3.41 -1.36
N TYR A 228 16.17 2.50 -0.51
CA TYR A 228 14.83 1.92 -0.70
C TYR A 228 13.73 2.95 -0.42
N GLN A 229 12.71 2.95 -1.29
CA GLN A 229 11.46 3.68 -1.13
C GLN A 229 10.37 2.71 -0.71
N PHE A 230 9.70 3.03 0.40
CA PHE A 230 8.64 2.19 0.94
C PHE A 230 7.31 2.58 0.32
N GLU A 231 6.67 1.64 -0.35
CA GLU A 231 5.36 1.80 -0.97
C GLU A 231 4.34 0.85 -0.34
N ILE A 232 3.05 1.17 -0.48
CA ILE A 232 1.96 0.29 -0.06
C ILE A 232 1.54 -0.63 -1.20
N LEU A 233 1.08 -1.83 -0.86
CA LEU A 233 0.44 -2.72 -1.81
C LEU A 233 -0.91 -2.15 -2.24
N THR A 234 -1.21 -2.24 -3.53
CA THR A 234 -2.49 -1.84 -4.11
C THR A 234 -2.95 -2.87 -5.15
N LYS A 235 -4.21 -2.83 -5.55
CA LYS A 235 -4.74 -3.68 -6.63
C LYS A 235 -4.04 -3.48 -7.99
N ASN A 236 -3.35 -2.35 -8.17
CA ASN A 236 -2.66 -2.02 -9.42
C ASN A 236 -1.22 -2.53 -9.47
N VAL A 237 -0.71 -3.06 -8.36
CA VAL A 237 0.61 -3.67 -8.30
C VAL A 237 0.47 -5.16 -8.61
N GLN A 238 1.36 -5.68 -9.48
CA GLN A 238 1.40 -7.11 -9.80
C GLN A 238 1.65 -7.92 -8.52
N PRO A 239 0.77 -8.86 -8.13
CA PRO A 239 0.92 -9.56 -6.89
C PRO A 239 2.10 -10.54 -6.90
N VAL A 240 2.81 -10.59 -5.76
CA VAL A 240 3.74 -11.67 -5.43
C VAL A 240 2.97 -12.70 -4.63
N ASN A 241 2.87 -13.92 -5.17
CA ASN A 241 2.28 -15.04 -4.45
C ASN A 241 2.94 -16.37 -4.86
N PHE A 242 2.86 -17.35 -3.99
CA PHE A 242 3.56 -18.63 -4.16
C PHE A 242 3.05 -19.48 -5.34
N TRP A 243 1.90 -19.14 -5.91
CA TRP A 243 1.31 -19.84 -7.06
C TRP A 243 1.61 -19.16 -8.38
N ASN A 244 2.25 -18.00 -8.36
CA ASN A 244 2.47 -17.16 -9.53
C ASN A 244 1.17 -16.75 -10.24
N ASP A 245 0.07 -16.70 -9.48
CA ASP A 245 -1.25 -16.26 -9.93
C ASP A 245 -1.24 -14.73 -10.06
N LYS A 246 -1.66 -14.22 -11.20
CA LYS A 246 -1.55 -12.79 -11.54
C LYS A 246 -2.85 -12.01 -11.30
N ARG A 247 -3.87 -12.69 -10.78
CA ARG A 247 -5.17 -12.08 -10.43
C ARG A 247 -5.13 -11.33 -9.12
#